data_75a29f805967ce948a9132fb261a33cf
#
_entry.id   75a29f805967ce948a9132fb261a33cf
#
_cell.length_a   1.000
_cell.length_b   1.000
_cell.length_c   1.000
_cell.angle_alpha   90.00
_cell.angle_beta   90.00
_cell.angle_gamma   90.00
#
_symmetry.space_group_name_H-M   'P 1'
#
loop_
_entity.id
_entity.type
_entity.pdbx_description
1 polymer ?
#
loop_
_entity_poly.entity_id
_entity_poly.type
_entity_poly.pdbx_seq_one_letter_code
_entity_poly.pdbx_strand_id
1 'polypeptide(L)' 'MKQITKDMLIGDILKIDRGIVPILTEAGMHCVGCPSAQGESLEEACMVHDMDVDGLVDKINLYLSNV' A
#
# COMPACT_ATOMS: atom_id res chain seq x y z
N MET A 1 -8.72 -1.93 15.62
CA MET A 1 -7.90 -2.49 14.55
C MET A 1 -7.85 -1.53 13.38
N LYS A 2 -6.66 -1.35 12.83
CA LYS A 2 -6.48 -0.49 11.68
C LYS A 2 -6.61 -1.29 10.41
N GLN A 3 -7.33 -0.75 9.45
CA GLN A 3 -7.46 -1.36 8.14
C GLN A 3 -7.25 -0.28 7.09
N ILE A 4 -6.73 -0.69 5.94
CA ILE A 4 -6.60 0.22 4.81
C ILE A 4 -7.66 -0.09 3.76
N THR A 5 -7.88 0.90 2.90
CA THR A 5 -8.74 0.73 1.72
C THR A 5 -7.95 1.18 0.49
N LYS A 6 -8.44 0.77 -0.68
CA LYS A 6 -7.77 1.11 -1.94
C LYS A 6 -7.81 2.61 -2.26
N ASP A 7 -8.75 3.33 -1.63
CA ASP A 7 -8.89 4.78 -1.86
C ASP A 7 -7.89 5.61 -1.07
N MET A 8 -7.21 5.01 -0.11
CA MET A 8 -6.25 5.73 0.72
C MET A 8 -4.98 6.05 -0.07
N LEU A 9 -4.39 7.20 0.25
CA LEU A 9 -3.11 7.58 -0.34
C LEU A 9 -2.00 6.71 0.22
N ILE A 10 -1.03 6.39 -0.62
CA ILE A 10 0.11 5.57 -0.20
C ILE A 10 0.82 6.19 0.99
N GLY A 11 1.02 7.52 0.98
CA GLY A 11 1.64 8.21 2.10
C GLY A 11 0.91 8.01 3.41
N ASP A 12 -0.42 8.02 3.36
CA ASP A 12 -1.24 7.80 4.56
C ASP A 12 -1.16 6.36 5.04
N ILE A 13 -1.14 5.41 4.11
CA ILE A 13 -1.00 3.99 4.43
C ILE A 13 0.33 3.74 5.16
N LEU A 14 1.41 4.33 4.66
CA LEU A 14 2.74 4.16 5.25
C LEU A 14 2.84 4.77 6.64
N LYS A 15 2.02 5.77 6.95
CA LYS A 15 1.99 6.37 8.29
C LYS A 15 1.36 5.45 9.33
N ILE A 16 0.54 4.49 8.89
CA ILE A 16 -0.10 3.56 9.80
C ILE A 16 0.94 2.60 10.39
N ASP A 17 1.80 2.04 9.53
CA ASP A 17 2.83 1.11 9.98
C ASP A 17 3.91 1.01 8.88
N ARG A 18 5.16 1.19 9.27
CA ARG A 18 6.28 1.12 8.33
C ARG A 18 6.53 -0.29 7.78
N GLY A 19 6.06 -1.30 8.46
CA GLY A 19 6.17 -2.68 7.98
C GLY A 19 5.40 -2.92 6.69
N ILE A 20 4.56 -1.97 6.27
CA ILE A 20 3.85 -2.05 5.00
C ILE A 20 4.80 -1.82 3.82
N VAL A 21 5.88 -1.05 4.02
CA VAL A 21 6.83 -0.75 2.93
C VAL A 21 7.36 -2.02 2.26
N PRO A 22 7.88 -3.02 2.99
CA PRO A 22 8.34 -4.25 2.34
C PRO A 22 7.24 -4.98 1.59
N ILE A 23 6.01 -4.92 2.08
CA ILE A 23 4.88 -5.58 1.42
C ILE A 23 4.65 -4.96 0.05
N LEU A 24 4.66 -3.63 -0.04
CA LEU A 24 4.47 -2.93 -1.29
C LEU A 24 5.65 -3.18 -2.24
N THR A 25 6.86 -3.16 -1.71
CA THR A 25 8.06 -3.38 -2.50
C THR A 25 8.07 -4.78 -3.11
N GLU A 26 7.73 -5.79 -2.32
CA GLU A 26 7.67 -7.16 -2.81
C GLU A 26 6.57 -7.38 -3.84
N ALA A 27 5.51 -6.59 -3.75
CA ALA A 27 4.41 -6.66 -4.71
C ALA A 27 4.75 -6.01 -6.04
N GLY A 28 5.84 -5.24 -6.11
CA GLY A 28 6.29 -4.60 -7.34
C GLY A 28 6.38 -3.09 -7.30
N MET A 29 6.04 -2.47 -6.18
CA MET A 29 6.12 -1.02 -6.03
C MET A 29 7.47 -0.64 -5.42
N HIS A 30 8.41 -0.28 -6.28
CA HIS A 30 9.76 0.03 -5.81
C HIS A 30 9.99 1.50 -5.45
N CYS A 31 9.03 2.37 -5.76
CA CYS A 31 9.19 3.81 -5.56
C CYS A 31 8.24 4.37 -4.49
N VAL A 32 7.86 3.56 -3.50
CA VAL A 32 6.90 4.00 -2.49
C VAL A 32 7.44 5.13 -1.60
N GLY A 33 8.75 5.31 -1.56
CA GLY A 33 9.34 6.40 -0.80
C GLY A 33 9.33 7.75 -1.50
N CYS A 34 8.99 7.79 -2.79
CA CYS A 34 8.96 9.04 -3.55
C CYS A 34 7.75 9.89 -3.17
N PRO A 35 7.90 11.21 -3.03
CA PRO A 35 6.74 12.08 -2.75
C PRO A 35 5.64 11.93 -3.80
N SER A 36 6.00 11.73 -5.07
CA SER A 36 5.01 11.53 -6.13
C SER A 36 4.16 10.29 -5.89
N ALA A 37 4.81 9.18 -5.52
CA ALA A 37 4.10 7.93 -5.25
C ALA A 37 3.19 8.06 -4.04
N GLN A 38 3.64 8.79 -3.02
CA GLN A 38 2.86 8.97 -1.80
C GLN A 38 1.61 9.80 -2.00
N GLY A 39 1.56 10.60 -3.05
CA GLY A 39 0.39 11.39 -3.40
C GLY A 39 -0.66 10.64 -4.20
N GLU A 40 -0.38 9.40 -4.58
CA GLU A 40 -1.32 8.56 -5.33
C GLU A 40 -2.10 7.65 -4.38
N SER A 41 -3.34 7.31 -4.76
CA SER A 41 -4.08 6.29 -4.02
C SER A 41 -3.48 4.91 -4.32
N LEU A 42 -3.74 3.96 -3.44
CA LEU A 42 -3.26 2.59 -3.66
C LEU A 42 -3.82 2.03 -4.96
N GLU A 43 -5.10 2.30 -5.25
CA GLU A 43 -5.72 1.84 -6.48
C GLU A 43 -5.03 2.43 -7.72
N GLU A 44 -4.74 3.73 -7.71
CA GLU A 44 -4.06 4.37 -8.82
C GLU A 44 -2.66 3.78 -9.04
N ALA A 45 -1.92 3.57 -7.97
CA ALA A 45 -0.59 2.99 -8.06
C ALA A 45 -0.64 1.56 -8.61
N CYS A 46 -1.61 0.77 -8.17
CA CYS A 46 -1.77 -0.59 -8.65
C CYS A 46 -2.12 -0.63 -10.13
N MET A 47 -2.93 0.33 -10.60
CA MET A 47 -3.26 0.42 -12.02
C MET A 47 -2.03 0.69 -12.86
N VAL A 48 -1.16 1.60 -12.41
CA VAL A 48 0.06 1.94 -13.13
C VAL A 48 1.00 0.74 -13.22
N HIS A 49 1.07 -0.06 -12.17
CA HIS A 49 1.96 -1.21 -12.10
C HIS A 49 1.29 -2.53 -12.51
N ASP A 50 0.05 -2.48 -12.97
CA ASP A 50 -0.71 -3.66 -13.39
C ASP A 50 -0.79 -4.71 -12.26
N MET A 51 -1.12 -4.25 -11.07
CA MET A 51 -1.18 -5.09 -9.87
C MET A 51 -2.62 -5.27 -9.43
N ASP A 52 -2.88 -6.40 -8.72
CA ASP A 52 -4.18 -6.69 -8.13
C ASP A 52 -4.33 -5.91 -6.82
N VAL A 53 -5.09 -4.80 -6.85
CA VAL A 53 -5.27 -3.95 -5.67
C VAL A 53 -6.02 -4.67 -4.56
N ASP A 54 -7.04 -5.46 -4.89
CA ASP A 54 -7.82 -6.16 -3.88
C ASP A 54 -6.98 -7.16 -3.11
N GLY A 55 -6.15 -7.92 -3.83
CA GLY A 55 -5.24 -8.86 -3.20
C GLY A 55 -4.21 -8.17 -2.32
N LEU A 56 -3.73 -7.01 -2.76
CA LEU A 56 -2.75 -6.25 -1.99
C LEU A 56 -3.37 -5.65 -0.73
N VAL A 57 -4.58 -5.13 -0.83
CA VAL A 57 -5.32 -4.62 0.34
C VAL A 57 -5.52 -5.72 1.37
N ASP A 58 -5.93 -6.91 0.93
CA ASP A 58 -6.12 -8.04 1.83
C ASP A 58 -4.82 -8.42 2.53
N LYS A 59 -3.72 -8.43 1.79
CA LYS A 59 -2.41 -8.78 2.33
C LYS A 59 -1.96 -7.78 3.39
N ILE A 60 -2.14 -6.50 3.12
CA ILE A 60 -1.76 -5.45 4.06
C ILE A 60 -2.64 -5.52 5.32
N ASN A 61 -3.94 -5.69 5.15
CA ASN A 61 -4.86 -5.78 6.28
C ASN A 61 -4.58 -7.02 7.13
N LEU A 62 -4.20 -8.12 6.51
CA LEU A 62 -3.79 -9.31 7.24
C LEU A 62 -2.55 -9.03 8.09
N TYR A 63 -1.57 -8.35 7.52
CA TYR A 63 -0.39 -7.93 8.26
C TYR A 63 -0.78 -7.04 9.45
N LEU A 64 -1.63 -6.06 9.23
CA LEU A 64 -2.04 -5.12 10.28
C LEU A 64 -2.82 -5.80 11.40
N SER A 65 -3.53 -6.89 11.11
CA SER A 65 -4.27 -7.62 12.13
C SER A 65 -3.35 -8.43 13.04
N ASN A 66 -2.08 -8.59 12.68
CA ASN A 66 -1.10 -9.39 13.43
C ASN A 66 -0.04 -8.54 14.15
N VAL A 67 -0.12 -7.21 14.06
CA VAL A 67 0.85 -6.35 14.74
C VAL A 67 0.24 -5.63 15.92
#